data_34818bf01fca2426956e8789d64ba2cf
#
_entry.id   34818bf01fca2426956e8789d64ba2cf
#
_cell.length_a   1.000
_cell.length_b   1.000
_cell.length_c   1.000
_cell.angle_alpha   90.00
_cell.angle_beta   90.00
_cell.angle_gamma   90.00
#
_symmetry.space_group_name_H-M   'P 1'
#
loop_
_entity.id
_entity.type
_entity.pdbx_description
1 polymer ?
#
loop_
_entity_poly.entity_id
_entity_poly.type
_entity_poly.pdbx_seq_one_letter_code
_entity_poly.pdbx_strand_id
1 'polypeptide(L)'
;PPQFEQNAITGKNATLSYYYHYALMSVGGELMAAFETSLAPVALSPVVMQAMALGVEQDQITTFLLPVQANNHPIYNPSLDYSVYLSQPFFFVLFQVLILLITVYAVGIEIKFRTADDWLATAKGNIVTAVLGKLLPYTIIYILIGWLANYVMFGILHIPFQGSWWLMNIMTVLFIIATQALGLFLFSLFPAISLVISVVSMVGSLGATLSGVTFPVPNMYPLVRDASNLFPVRHFTEMMQTMLYGGGGFIHLWPSAVILCIFPLLALSLLPHLKRAIESHKYENIK
;
A
#
# COMPACT_ATOMS: atom_id res chain seq x y z
N PRO A 1 -4.30 -4.20 35.52
CA PRO A 1 -2.98 -4.28 36.20
C PRO A 1 -3.18 -4.66 37.66
N PRO A 2 -2.30 -5.46 38.25
CA PRO A 2 -2.36 -5.77 39.67
C PRO A 2 -2.32 -4.48 40.48
N GLN A 3 -3.22 -4.33 41.45
CA GLN A 3 -3.38 -3.14 42.31
C GLN A 3 -4.04 -1.90 41.65
N PHE A 4 -4.52 -1.98 40.42
CA PHE A 4 -5.18 -0.84 39.75
C PHE A 4 -6.40 -0.34 40.55
N GLU A 5 -7.30 -1.25 40.93
CA GLU A 5 -8.51 -0.93 41.69
C GLU A 5 -8.15 -0.33 43.08
N GLN A 6 -7.17 -0.90 43.75
CA GLN A 6 -6.72 -0.44 45.05
C GLN A 6 -6.07 0.94 44.97
N ASN A 7 -5.28 1.23 43.92
CA ASN A 7 -4.69 2.54 43.67
C ASN A 7 -5.73 3.59 43.32
N ALA A 8 -6.72 3.22 42.49
CA ALA A 8 -7.83 4.10 42.13
C ALA A 8 -8.68 4.50 43.35
N ILE A 9 -8.99 3.54 44.24
CA ILE A 9 -9.75 3.80 45.47
C ILE A 9 -8.97 4.61 46.50
N THR A 10 -7.64 4.40 46.60
CA THR A 10 -6.79 5.09 47.58
C THR A 10 -6.27 6.45 47.12
N GLY A 11 -6.70 6.96 45.96
CA GLY A 11 -6.26 8.24 45.39
C GLY A 11 -4.79 8.27 44.94
N LYS A 12 -4.19 7.10 44.76
CA LYS A 12 -2.87 6.96 44.14
C LYS A 12 -3.02 6.93 42.64
N ASN A 13 -2.04 7.48 41.90
CA ASN A 13 -2.05 7.45 40.43
C ASN A 13 -2.20 6.01 39.90
N ALA A 14 -3.38 5.68 39.41
CA ALA A 14 -3.65 4.42 38.71
C ALA A 14 -3.38 4.61 37.23
N THR A 15 -2.28 4.09 36.71
CA THR A 15 -1.94 4.16 35.29
C THR A 15 -2.45 2.92 34.58
N LEU A 16 -3.17 3.13 33.48
CA LEU A 16 -3.58 2.08 32.54
C LEU A 16 -2.82 2.29 31.24
N SER A 17 -1.81 1.45 30.99
CA SER A 17 -1.06 1.47 29.73
C SER A 17 -1.74 0.59 28.70
N TYR A 18 -1.97 1.14 27.50
CA TYR A 18 -2.49 0.38 26.38
C TYR A 18 -1.61 0.58 25.16
N TYR A 19 -1.44 -0.51 24.41
CA TYR A 19 -0.62 -0.56 23.20
C TYR A 19 -1.53 -0.85 22.02
N TYR A 20 -1.44 -0.03 20.98
CA TYR A 20 -2.24 -0.22 19.79
C TYR A 20 -1.44 0.05 18.53
N HIS A 21 -1.84 -0.61 17.45
CA HIS A 21 -1.17 -0.52 16.17
C HIS A 21 -1.61 0.74 15.43
N TYR A 22 -0.74 1.73 15.33
CA TYR A 22 -1.03 3.01 14.67
C TYR A 22 -0.48 3.10 13.24
N ALA A 23 -0.19 1.96 12.61
CA ALA A 23 0.20 1.90 11.20
C ALA A 23 -0.92 2.31 10.24
N LEU A 24 -2.18 2.14 10.67
CA LEU A 24 -3.36 2.64 9.98
C LEU A 24 -3.99 3.72 10.86
N MET A 25 -3.67 4.99 10.56
CA MET A 25 -4.04 6.12 11.40
C MET A 25 -5.56 6.25 11.64
N SER A 26 -6.39 5.95 10.64
CA SER A 26 -7.84 5.99 10.79
C SER A 26 -8.34 5.01 11.85
N VAL A 27 -7.91 3.75 11.78
CA VAL A 27 -8.30 2.71 12.74
C VAL A 27 -7.65 2.92 14.10
N GLY A 28 -6.37 3.29 14.12
CA GLY A 28 -5.65 3.60 15.36
C GLY A 28 -6.25 4.79 16.10
N GLY A 29 -6.65 5.84 15.37
CA GLY A 29 -7.31 7.02 15.93
C GLY A 29 -8.69 6.71 16.51
N GLU A 30 -9.49 5.89 15.82
CA GLU A 30 -10.80 5.45 16.34
C GLU A 30 -10.65 4.58 17.60
N LEU A 31 -9.68 3.67 17.63
CA LEU A 31 -9.38 2.86 18.81
C LEU A 31 -8.95 3.72 20.00
N MET A 32 -8.07 4.70 19.76
CA MET A 32 -7.66 5.66 20.78
C MET A 32 -8.84 6.43 21.34
N ALA A 33 -9.67 7.02 20.47
CA ALA A 33 -10.85 7.79 20.87
C ALA A 33 -11.88 6.91 21.61
N ALA A 34 -12.12 5.70 21.15
CA ALA A 34 -13.03 4.74 21.82
C ALA A 34 -12.50 4.35 23.19
N PHE A 35 -11.20 4.16 23.34
CA PHE A 35 -10.60 3.81 24.63
C PHE A 35 -10.67 4.99 25.61
N GLU A 36 -10.32 6.19 25.18
CA GLU A 36 -10.40 7.41 26.01
C GLU A 36 -11.83 7.72 26.44
N THR A 37 -12.80 7.61 25.53
CA THR A 37 -14.23 7.78 25.88
C THR A 37 -14.76 6.73 26.81
N SER A 38 -14.25 5.49 26.75
CA SER A 38 -14.64 4.40 27.65
C SER A 38 -14.00 4.53 29.03
N LEU A 39 -12.81 5.12 29.12
CA LEU A 39 -12.10 5.32 30.40
C LEU A 39 -12.67 6.47 31.23
N ALA A 40 -13.18 7.53 30.59
CA ALA A 40 -13.67 8.71 31.27
C ALA A 40 -14.78 8.39 32.34
N PRO A 41 -15.81 7.56 32.03
CA PRO A 41 -16.80 7.18 33.02
C PRO A 41 -16.24 6.32 34.17
N VAL A 42 -15.28 5.42 33.84
CA VAL A 42 -14.68 4.50 34.83
C VAL A 42 -13.76 5.25 35.78
N ALA A 43 -13.05 6.26 35.29
CA ALA A 43 -12.16 7.09 36.10
C ALA A 43 -12.95 8.01 37.07
N LEU A 44 -14.14 8.44 36.67
CA LEU A 44 -14.91 9.42 37.43
C LEU A 44 -15.87 8.80 38.47
N SER A 45 -16.32 7.54 38.30
CA SER A 45 -17.48 7.07 39.06
C SER A 45 -17.27 6.86 40.58
N PRO A 46 -16.20 6.28 41.12
CA PRO A 46 -16.10 6.05 42.57
C PRO A 46 -15.74 7.32 43.36
N VAL A 47 -14.88 8.16 42.79
CA VAL A 47 -14.29 9.31 43.49
C VAL A 47 -15.22 10.50 43.41
N VAL A 48 -15.93 10.66 42.27
CA VAL A 48 -16.98 11.69 42.10
C VAL A 48 -18.13 11.43 43.06
N MET A 49 -18.58 10.20 43.21
CA MET A 49 -19.63 9.84 44.18
C MET A 49 -19.24 10.17 45.63
N GLN A 50 -17.97 9.88 45.97
CA GLN A 50 -17.47 10.14 47.32
C GLN A 50 -17.26 11.65 47.61
N ALA A 51 -16.79 12.40 46.60
CA ALA A 51 -16.61 13.84 46.71
C ALA A 51 -17.93 14.61 46.73
N MET A 52 -18.92 14.20 45.94
CA MET A 52 -20.27 14.74 45.98
C MET A 52 -20.95 14.47 47.34
N ALA A 53 -20.71 13.31 47.93
CA ALA A 53 -21.19 12.99 49.26
C ALA A 53 -20.56 13.88 50.37
N LEU A 54 -19.38 14.46 50.11
CA LEU A 54 -18.69 15.40 50.98
C LEU A 54 -18.99 16.88 50.67
N GLY A 55 -19.92 17.17 49.74
CA GLY A 55 -20.36 18.50 49.39
C GLY A 55 -19.40 19.32 48.52
N VAL A 56 -18.47 18.66 47.80
CA VAL A 56 -17.55 19.34 46.85
C VAL A 56 -18.25 19.58 45.52
N GLU A 57 -18.17 20.82 44.99
CA GLU A 57 -18.78 21.16 43.68
C GLU A 57 -18.09 20.42 42.50
N GLN A 58 -18.88 20.04 41.52
CA GLN A 58 -18.49 19.19 40.39
C GLN A 58 -17.30 19.76 39.58
N ASP A 59 -17.20 21.09 39.44
CA ASP A 59 -16.09 21.77 38.74
C ASP A 59 -14.75 21.66 39.46
N GLN A 60 -14.74 21.56 40.78
CA GLN A 60 -13.53 21.34 41.57
C GLN A 60 -13.11 19.88 41.55
N ILE A 61 -14.08 18.98 41.42
CA ILE A 61 -13.85 17.52 41.35
C ILE A 61 -13.08 17.15 40.08
N THR A 62 -13.41 17.72 38.92
CA THR A 62 -12.76 17.41 37.63
C THR A 62 -11.31 17.83 37.57
N THR A 63 -10.90 18.88 38.25
CA THR A 63 -9.51 19.37 38.26
C THR A 63 -8.58 18.55 39.16
N PHE A 64 -9.10 17.98 40.27
CA PHE A 64 -8.31 17.23 41.26
C PHE A 64 -8.36 15.72 41.09
N LEU A 65 -9.25 15.16 40.26
CA LEU A 65 -9.63 13.76 40.34
C LEU A 65 -9.62 13.01 38.98
N LEU A 66 -8.55 13.14 38.24
CA LEU A 66 -8.23 12.11 37.24
C LEU A 66 -7.20 11.12 37.85
N PRO A 67 -7.64 10.18 38.73
CA PRO A 67 -6.74 9.20 39.34
C PRO A 67 -6.26 8.15 38.35
N VAL A 68 -6.88 8.09 37.16
CA VAL A 68 -6.52 7.18 36.09
C VAL A 68 -5.87 7.97 34.95
N GLN A 69 -4.59 7.78 34.77
CA GLN A 69 -3.88 8.30 33.62
C GLN A 69 -3.81 7.24 32.52
N ALA A 70 -4.33 7.55 31.35
CA ALA A 70 -4.14 6.74 30.16
C ALA A 70 -2.71 6.96 29.62
N ASN A 71 -1.88 5.95 29.75
CA ASN A 71 -0.55 5.98 29.15
C ASN A 71 -0.63 5.36 27.75
N ASN A 72 -0.66 6.22 26.76
CA ASN A 72 -0.86 5.90 25.37
C ASN A 72 0.48 5.55 24.69
N HIS A 73 0.58 4.33 24.16
CA HIS A 73 1.76 3.86 23.46
C HIS A 73 1.40 3.46 22.00
N PRO A 74 1.38 4.42 21.06
CA PRO A 74 1.22 4.09 19.66
C PRO A 74 2.47 3.37 19.15
N ILE A 75 2.28 2.15 18.67
CA ILE A 75 3.36 1.33 18.12
C ILE A 75 3.56 1.73 16.66
N TYR A 76 4.82 1.80 16.20
CA TYR A 76 5.29 2.08 14.84
C TYR A 76 5.18 3.53 14.34
N ASN A 77 4.33 4.37 14.89
CA ASN A 77 4.26 5.79 14.59
C ASN A 77 4.04 6.59 15.89
N PRO A 78 5.04 6.66 16.78
CA PRO A 78 4.89 7.31 18.09
C PRO A 78 4.61 8.81 18.00
N SER A 79 5.07 9.46 16.94
CA SER A 79 4.83 10.88 16.68
C SER A 79 3.46 11.18 16.09
N LEU A 80 2.67 10.15 15.77
CA LEU A 80 1.40 10.27 15.06
C LEU A 80 1.53 11.08 13.75
N ASP A 81 2.68 10.98 13.09
CA ASP A 81 2.99 11.74 11.90
C ASP A 81 2.32 11.11 10.67
N TYR A 82 1.48 11.90 10.03
CA TYR A 82 0.76 11.50 8.83
C TYR A 82 1.70 11.26 7.63
N SER A 83 2.83 11.96 7.59
CA SER A 83 3.83 11.79 6.53
C SER A 83 4.50 10.43 6.58
N VAL A 84 4.79 9.92 7.78
CA VAL A 84 5.35 8.57 8.00
C VAL A 84 4.37 7.50 7.54
N TYR A 85 3.08 7.70 7.78
CA TYR A 85 2.03 6.76 7.42
C TYR A 85 1.78 6.68 5.91
N LEU A 86 1.72 7.84 5.23
CA LEU A 86 1.17 7.91 3.87
C LEU A 86 2.23 8.03 2.78
N SER A 87 3.36 8.70 3.04
CA SER A 87 4.29 9.10 1.97
C SER A 87 4.82 7.93 1.15
N GLN A 88 5.24 6.86 1.82
CA GLN A 88 5.81 5.72 1.12
C GLN A 88 4.78 4.90 0.32
N PRO A 89 3.68 4.39 0.91
CA PRO A 89 2.74 3.61 0.14
C PRO A 89 2.08 4.44 -0.97
N PHE A 90 1.83 5.72 -0.73
CA PHE A 90 1.22 6.60 -1.72
C PHE A 90 2.14 6.86 -2.92
N PHE A 91 3.45 6.99 -2.69
CA PHE A 91 4.42 7.08 -3.77
C PHE A 91 4.31 5.87 -4.71
N PHE A 92 4.31 4.65 -4.19
CA PHE A 92 4.25 3.44 -5.01
C PHE A 92 2.89 3.24 -5.69
N VAL A 93 1.80 3.72 -5.08
CA VAL A 93 0.49 3.79 -5.73
C VAL A 93 0.54 4.69 -6.97
N LEU A 94 1.08 5.91 -6.87
CA LEU A 94 1.25 6.81 -8.01
C LEU A 94 2.25 6.24 -9.03
N PHE A 95 3.32 5.64 -8.54
CA PHE A 95 4.34 5.04 -9.39
C PHE A 95 3.78 3.89 -10.23
N GLN A 96 2.87 3.06 -9.67
CA GLN A 96 2.14 2.06 -10.44
C GLN A 96 1.42 2.67 -11.63
N VAL A 97 0.71 3.78 -11.43
CA VAL A 97 -0.03 4.45 -12.52
C VAL A 97 0.92 4.90 -13.62
N LEU A 98 2.05 5.49 -13.27
CA LEU A 98 3.07 5.92 -14.24
C LEU A 98 3.65 4.72 -15.01
N ILE A 99 4.02 3.65 -14.32
CA ILE A 99 4.55 2.42 -14.95
C ILE A 99 3.53 1.85 -15.95
N LEU A 100 2.26 1.74 -15.56
CA LEU A 100 1.20 1.23 -16.42
C LEU A 100 1.04 2.09 -17.67
N LEU A 101 0.90 3.40 -17.52
CA LEU A 101 0.69 4.34 -18.63
C LEU A 101 1.86 4.34 -19.60
N ILE A 102 3.09 4.43 -19.10
CA ILE A 102 4.28 4.47 -19.95
C ILE A 102 4.49 3.12 -20.65
N THR A 103 4.22 2.00 -19.97
CA THR A 103 4.32 0.66 -20.59
C THR A 103 3.37 0.51 -21.77
N VAL A 104 2.10 0.87 -21.58
CA VAL A 104 1.08 0.85 -22.63
C VAL A 104 1.44 1.79 -23.76
N TYR A 105 1.89 3.00 -23.44
CA TYR A 105 2.31 3.99 -24.44
C TYR A 105 3.51 3.50 -25.24
N ALA A 106 4.55 2.96 -24.58
CA ALA A 106 5.78 2.50 -25.21
C ALA A 106 5.53 1.40 -26.25
N VAL A 107 4.60 0.47 -25.98
CA VAL A 107 4.24 -0.60 -26.92
C VAL A 107 3.22 -0.09 -27.95
N GLY A 108 2.23 0.69 -27.50
CA GLY A 108 1.14 1.17 -28.34
C GLY A 108 1.56 2.16 -29.41
N ILE A 109 2.64 2.92 -29.17
CA ILE A 109 3.16 3.89 -30.13
C ILE A 109 3.61 3.23 -31.44
N GLU A 110 4.11 1.99 -31.39
CA GLU A 110 4.52 1.23 -32.57
C GLU A 110 3.34 0.93 -33.48
N ILE A 111 2.21 0.53 -32.90
CA ILE A 111 0.99 0.26 -33.68
C ILE A 111 0.41 1.57 -34.20
N LYS A 112 0.39 2.62 -33.39
CA LYS A 112 -0.17 3.93 -33.76
C LYS A 112 0.55 4.58 -34.94
N PHE A 113 1.88 4.50 -34.99
CA PHE A 113 2.69 5.06 -36.05
C PHE A 113 3.03 4.08 -37.18
N ARG A 114 2.44 2.87 -37.14
CA ARG A 114 2.66 1.81 -38.15
C ARG A 114 4.12 1.38 -38.28
N THR A 115 4.85 1.43 -37.19
CA THR A 115 6.24 0.96 -37.08
C THR A 115 6.36 -0.42 -36.46
N ALA A 116 5.21 -1.07 -36.17
CA ALA A 116 5.17 -2.35 -35.45
C ALA A 116 5.81 -3.49 -36.25
N ASP A 117 5.72 -3.49 -37.60
CA ASP A 117 6.35 -4.49 -38.46
C ASP A 117 7.88 -4.35 -38.42
N ASP A 118 8.41 -3.13 -38.50
CA ASP A 118 9.84 -2.86 -38.43
C ASP A 118 10.39 -3.22 -37.04
N TRP A 119 9.62 -2.89 -36.01
CA TRP A 119 9.93 -3.28 -34.62
C TRP A 119 10.02 -4.79 -34.48
N LEU A 120 9.02 -5.54 -34.99
CA LEU A 120 9.00 -7.00 -34.94
C LEU A 120 10.12 -7.62 -35.82
N ALA A 121 10.40 -7.04 -36.98
CA ALA A 121 11.49 -7.47 -37.87
C ALA A 121 12.86 -7.32 -37.23
N THR A 122 13.12 -6.21 -36.49
CA THR A 122 14.34 -6.01 -35.71
C THR A 122 14.59 -7.12 -34.70
N ALA A 123 13.50 -7.69 -34.14
CA ALA A 123 13.56 -8.83 -33.23
C ALA A 123 13.49 -10.21 -33.96
N LYS A 124 13.75 -10.25 -35.27
CA LYS A 124 13.66 -11.45 -36.11
C LYS A 124 12.29 -12.16 -36.00
N GLY A 125 11.22 -11.42 -35.88
CA GLY A 125 9.85 -11.96 -35.77
C GLY A 125 9.50 -12.55 -34.39
N ASN A 126 10.38 -12.45 -33.40
CA ASN A 126 10.11 -12.93 -32.05
C ASN A 126 9.50 -11.82 -31.17
N ILE A 127 8.22 -11.93 -30.87
CA ILE A 127 7.47 -10.93 -30.09
C ILE A 127 8.01 -10.78 -28.66
N VAL A 128 8.48 -11.87 -28.02
CA VAL A 128 9.06 -11.84 -26.68
C VAL A 128 10.32 -10.97 -26.67
N THR A 129 11.23 -11.19 -27.65
CA THR A 129 12.45 -10.42 -27.80
C THR A 129 12.15 -8.97 -28.11
N ALA A 130 11.17 -8.69 -28.98
CA ALA A 130 10.74 -7.34 -29.31
C ALA A 130 10.24 -6.58 -28.08
N VAL A 131 9.33 -7.19 -27.31
CA VAL A 131 8.77 -6.58 -26.10
C VAL A 131 9.84 -6.38 -25.01
N LEU A 132 10.66 -7.42 -24.74
CA LEU A 132 11.71 -7.31 -23.75
C LEU A 132 12.75 -6.25 -24.13
N GLY A 133 13.20 -6.22 -25.38
CA GLY A 133 14.14 -5.20 -25.86
C GLY A 133 13.59 -3.78 -25.70
N LYS A 134 12.30 -3.59 -25.93
CA LYS A 134 11.64 -2.28 -25.80
C LYS A 134 11.40 -1.87 -24.35
N LEU A 135 10.97 -2.80 -23.49
CA LEU A 135 10.59 -2.47 -22.12
C LEU A 135 11.78 -2.47 -21.14
N LEU A 136 12.87 -3.18 -21.45
CA LEU A 136 14.03 -3.30 -20.56
C LEU A 136 14.65 -1.95 -20.16
N PRO A 137 14.86 -0.97 -21.05
CA PRO A 137 15.34 0.35 -20.65
C PRO A 137 14.45 1.04 -19.64
N TYR A 138 13.14 0.98 -19.84
CA TYR A 138 12.16 1.54 -18.89
C TYR A 138 12.19 0.79 -17.56
N THR A 139 12.30 -0.55 -17.58
CA THR A 139 12.42 -1.34 -16.36
C THR A 139 13.61 -0.91 -15.52
N ILE A 140 14.76 -0.72 -16.14
CA ILE A 140 15.98 -0.24 -15.47
C ILE A 140 15.76 1.14 -14.84
N ILE A 141 15.16 2.08 -15.58
CA ILE A 141 14.85 3.42 -15.07
C ILE A 141 13.88 3.32 -13.87
N TYR A 142 12.83 2.52 -13.96
CA TYR A 142 11.89 2.34 -12.84
C TYR A 142 12.55 1.72 -11.61
N ILE A 143 13.43 0.74 -11.79
CA ILE A 143 14.19 0.15 -10.68
C ILE A 143 15.05 1.20 -9.99
N LEU A 144 15.75 2.03 -10.75
CA LEU A 144 16.56 3.12 -10.20
C LEU A 144 15.70 4.15 -9.44
N ILE A 145 14.54 4.52 -9.99
CA ILE A 145 13.60 5.44 -9.33
C ILE A 145 13.04 4.80 -8.03
N GLY A 146 12.63 3.53 -8.08
CA GLY A 146 12.11 2.82 -6.91
C GLY A 146 13.15 2.68 -5.79
N TRP A 147 14.39 2.35 -6.14
CA TRP A 147 15.50 2.27 -5.18
C TRP A 147 15.88 3.64 -4.62
N LEU A 148 15.88 4.68 -5.46
CA LEU A 148 16.10 6.04 -5.01
C LEU A 148 15.00 6.49 -4.05
N ALA A 149 13.74 6.18 -4.34
CA ALA A 149 12.61 6.48 -3.45
C ALA A 149 12.76 5.79 -2.08
N ASN A 150 13.12 4.51 -2.07
CA ASN A 150 13.40 3.79 -0.83
C ASN A 150 14.57 4.43 -0.06
N TYR A 151 15.65 4.80 -0.75
CA TYR A 151 16.79 5.47 -0.13
C TYR A 151 16.41 6.83 0.47
N VAL A 152 15.64 7.64 -0.25
CA VAL A 152 15.16 8.94 0.26
C VAL A 152 14.30 8.74 1.50
N MET A 153 13.34 7.82 1.45
CA MET A 153 12.38 7.64 2.54
C MET A 153 13.04 7.07 3.81
N PHE A 154 13.85 6.02 3.65
CA PHE A 154 14.44 5.35 4.82
C PHE A 154 15.82 5.88 5.19
N GLY A 155 16.63 6.31 4.21
CA GLY A 155 17.98 6.78 4.44
C GLY A 155 18.07 8.28 4.76
N ILE A 156 17.26 9.12 4.07
CA ILE A 156 17.30 10.58 4.25
C ILE A 156 16.22 11.06 5.22
N LEU A 157 14.97 10.66 4.99
CA LEU A 157 13.84 11.08 5.84
C LEU A 157 13.72 10.25 7.13
N HIS A 158 14.53 9.21 7.29
CA HIS A 158 14.60 8.34 8.48
C HIS A 158 13.23 7.80 8.90
N ILE A 159 12.36 7.48 7.93
CA ILE A 159 11.09 6.79 8.22
C ILE A 159 11.42 5.47 8.92
N PRO A 160 10.76 5.13 10.06
CA PRO A 160 11.03 3.90 10.78
C PRO A 160 10.91 2.68 9.89
N PHE A 161 11.95 1.85 9.85
CA PHE A 161 12.01 0.65 9.03
C PHE A 161 12.69 -0.48 9.81
N GLN A 162 11.99 -1.59 9.99
CA GLN A 162 12.47 -2.73 10.77
C GLN A 162 12.85 -3.94 9.90
N GLY A 163 12.53 -3.90 8.62
CA GLY A 163 12.77 -5.00 7.68
C GLY A 163 14.20 -5.04 7.12
N SER A 164 14.44 -6.00 6.24
CA SER A 164 15.70 -6.09 5.50
C SER A 164 15.70 -5.13 4.31
N TRP A 165 16.71 -4.24 4.25
CA TRP A 165 16.92 -3.31 3.14
C TRP A 165 17.00 -4.01 1.77
N TRP A 166 17.74 -5.12 1.71
CA TRP A 166 17.85 -5.90 0.47
C TRP A 166 16.53 -6.50 0.03
N LEU A 167 15.77 -7.03 1.00
CA LEU A 167 14.48 -7.63 0.72
C LEU A 167 13.48 -6.60 0.20
N MET A 168 13.45 -5.39 0.78
CA MET A 168 12.61 -4.28 0.31
C MET A 168 12.92 -3.93 -1.16
N ASN A 169 14.21 -3.82 -1.50
CA ASN A 169 14.61 -3.48 -2.86
C ASN A 169 14.31 -4.59 -3.86
N ILE A 170 14.45 -5.86 -3.48
CA ILE A 170 14.05 -7.01 -4.31
C ILE A 170 12.53 -7.00 -4.54
N MET A 171 11.73 -6.76 -3.50
CA MET A 171 10.26 -6.68 -3.61
C MET A 171 9.83 -5.49 -4.48
N THR A 172 10.56 -4.37 -4.43
CA THR A 172 10.35 -3.23 -5.32
C THR A 172 10.56 -3.61 -6.78
N VAL A 173 11.62 -4.36 -7.10
CA VAL A 173 11.87 -4.87 -8.47
C VAL A 173 10.73 -5.79 -8.92
N LEU A 174 10.31 -6.71 -8.07
CA LEU A 174 9.21 -7.63 -8.37
C LEU A 174 7.89 -6.88 -8.64
N PHE A 175 7.58 -5.88 -7.84
CA PHE A 175 6.43 -4.99 -8.04
C PHE A 175 6.48 -4.26 -9.39
N ILE A 176 7.64 -3.70 -9.76
CA ILE A 176 7.83 -3.00 -11.03
C ILE A 176 7.58 -3.94 -12.20
N ILE A 177 8.17 -5.13 -12.18
CA ILE A 177 7.99 -6.14 -13.23
C ILE A 177 6.52 -6.58 -13.32
N ALA A 178 5.87 -6.84 -12.19
CA ALA A 178 4.46 -7.22 -12.15
C ALA A 178 3.55 -6.11 -12.71
N THR A 179 3.84 -4.85 -12.39
CA THR A 179 3.08 -3.70 -12.88
C THR A 179 3.25 -3.49 -14.38
N GLN A 180 4.49 -3.58 -14.90
CA GLN A 180 4.73 -3.54 -16.35
C GLN A 180 4.03 -4.71 -17.07
N ALA A 181 4.08 -5.89 -16.49
CA ALA A 181 3.41 -7.06 -17.01
C ALA A 181 1.88 -6.88 -17.07
N LEU A 182 1.27 -6.28 -16.05
CA LEU A 182 -0.15 -5.95 -16.07
C LEU A 182 -0.48 -4.97 -17.20
N GLY A 183 0.31 -3.91 -17.38
CA GLY A 183 0.15 -2.97 -18.50
C GLY A 183 0.23 -3.65 -19.85
N LEU A 184 1.22 -4.52 -20.03
CA LEU A 184 1.41 -5.31 -21.26
C LEU A 184 0.27 -6.31 -21.47
N PHE A 185 -0.21 -6.97 -20.44
CA PHE A 185 -1.36 -7.87 -20.47
C PHE A 185 -2.62 -7.14 -20.97
N LEU A 186 -2.94 -6.00 -20.37
CA LEU A 186 -4.10 -5.19 -20.75
C LEU A 186 -3.99 -4.69 -22.20
N PHE A 187 -2.80 -4.27 -22.63
CA PHE A 187 -2.56 -3.85 -24.02
C PHE A 187 -2.69 -5.02 -24.98
N SER A 188 -2.23 -6.20 -24.61
CA SER A 188 -2.31 -7.40 -25.47
C SER A 188 -3.73 -7.91 -25.65
N LEU A 189 -4.66 -7.61 -24.72
CA LEU A 189 -6.08 -7.92 -24.87
C LEU A 189 -6.73 -7.09 -25.98
N PHE A 190 -6.45 -5.79 -26.01
CA PHE A 190 -7.03 -4.84 -26.96
C PHE A 190 -5.94 -3.87 -27.43
N PRO A 191 -5.18 -4.17 -28.51
CA PRO A 191 -4.05 -3.37 -28.96
C PRO A 191 -4.44 -2.02 -29.58
N ALA A 192 -5.33 -1.26 -28.91
CA ALA A 192 -5.78 0.08 -29.30
C ALA A 192 -5.37 1.07 -28.20
N ILE A 193 -4.40 1.93 -28.48
CA ILE A 193 -3.75 2.80 -27.51
C ILE A 193 -4.76 3.68 -26.74
N SER A 194 -5.70 4.32 -27.41
CA SER A 194 -6.67 5.23 -26.82
C SER A 194 -7.59 4.52 -25.80
N LEU A 195 -8.04 3.31 -26.15
CA LEU A 195 -8.89 2.48 -25.29
C LEU A 195 -8.10 2.01 -24.07
N VAL A 196 -6.89 1.48 -24.28
CA VAL A 196 -6.11 0.88 -23.18
C VAL A 196 -5.58 1.95 -22.21
N ILE A 197 -5.24 3.15 -22.68
CA ILE A 197 -4.90 4.25 -21.78
C ILE A 197 -6.06 4.56 -20.81
N SER A 198 -7.29 4.58 -21.30
CA SER A 198 -8.47 4.79 -20.46
C SER A 198 -8.68 3.65 -19.45
N VAL A 199 -8.54 2.40 -19.90
CA VAL A 199 -8.63 1.22 -19.02
C VAL A 199 -7.54 1.23 -17.96
N VAL A 200 -6.30 1.52 -18.33
CA VAL A 200 -5.15 1.56 -17.42
C VAL A 200 -5.29 2.69 -16.41
N SER A 201 -5.81 3.85 -16.80
CA SER A 201 -6.09 4.95 -15.87
C SER A 201 -7.15 4.54 -14.83
N MET A 202 -8.19 3.84 -15.27
CA MET A 202 -9.20 3.28 -14.36
C MET A 202 -8.61 2.21 -13.43
N VAL A 203 -7.82 1.28 -13.98
CA VAL A 203 -7.11 0.25 -13.20
C VAL A 203 -6.16 0.87 -12.19
N GLY A 204 -5.45 1.93 -12.58
CA GLY A 204 -4.56 2.67 -11.69
C GLY A 204 -5.30 3.31 -10.51
N SER A 205 -6.42 3.98 -10.77
CA SER A 205 -7.23 4.61 -9.72
C SER A 205 -7.90 3.59 -8.79
N LEU A 206 -8.43 2.50 -9.34
CA LEU A 206 -8.98 1.39 -8.53
C LEU A 206 -7.88 0.73 -7.70
N GLY A 207 -6.69 0.50 -8.29
CA GLY A 207 -5.54 -0.01 -7.56
C GLY A 207 -5.15 0.87 -6.37
N ALA A 208 -5.23 2.20 -6.50
CA ALA A 208 -5.01 3.13 -5.41
C ALA A 208 -5.98 2.90 -4.25
N THR A 209 -7.27 2.83 -4.55
CA THR A 209 -8.34 2.64 -3.55
C THR A 209 -8.26 1.26 -2.88
N LEU A 210 -7.94 0.22 -3.66
CA LEU A 210 -7.91 -1.17 -3.22
C LEU A 210 -6.52 -1.65 -2.74
N SER A 211 -5.57 -0.73 -2.66
CA SER A 211 -4.18 -1.04 -2.24
C SER A 211 -4.05 -1.52 -0.79
N GLY A 212 -5.03 -1.23 0.06
CA GLY A 212 -4.94 -1.47 1.51
C GLY A 212 -4.28 -0.34 2.30
N VAL A 213 -3.90 0.77 1.64
CA VAL A 213 -3.31 1.95 2.30
C VAL A 213 -4.35 2.72 3.10
N THR A 214 -5.48 3.04 2.49
CA THR A 214 -6.52 3.85 3.10
C THR A 214 -7.51 3.04 3.94
N PHE A 215 -7.76 1.79 3.53
CA PHE A 215 -8.67 0.90 4.22
C PHE A 215 -8.06 -0.50 4.35
N PRO A 216 -8.02 -1.10 5.57
CA PRO A 216 -7.41 -2.40 5.80
C PRO A 216 -8.09 -3.50 4.97
N VAL A 217 -7.30 -4.26 4.24
CA VAL A 217 -7.79 -5.35 3.37
C VAL A 217 -8.63 -6.40 4.12
N PRO A 218 -8.29 -6.82 5.36
CA PRO A 218 -9.13 -7.77 6.12
C PRO A 218 -10.55 -7.26 6.41
N ASN A 219 -10.73 -5.94 6.47
CA ASN A 219 -12.01 -5.31 6.78
C ASN A 219 -12.82 -4.97 5.52
N MET A 220 -12.28 -5.22 4.33
CA MET A 220 -13.01 -5.05 3.08
C MET A 220 -14.10 -6.11 2.93
N TYR A 221 -15.19 -5.73 2.26
CA TYR A 221 -16.23 -6.69 1.87
C TYR A 221 -15.60 -7.82 1.03
N PRO A 222 -15.98 -9.10 1.20
CA PRO A 222 -15.29 -10.24 0.57
C PRO A 222 -15.04 -10.09 -0.93
N LEU A 223 -16.06 -9.67 -1.69
CA LEU A 223 -15.94 -9.47 -3.14
C LEU A 223 -14.90 -8.39 -3.49
N VAL A 224 -14.87 -7.30 -2.72
CA VAL A 224 -13.92 -6.18 -2.93
C VAL A 224 -12.49 -6.62 -2.58
N ARG A 225 -12.35 -7.37 -1.49
CA ARG A 225 -11.08 -7.96 -1.08
C ARG A 225 -10.52 -8.91 -2.13
N ASP A 226 -11.37 -9.77 -2.69
CA ASP A 226 -10.95 -10.71 -3.73
C ASP A 226 -10.57 -9.96 -5.03
N ALA A 227 -11.33 -8.94 -5.41
CA ALA A 227 -11.01 -8.07 -6.53
C ALA A 227 -9.69 -7.29 -6.33
N SER A 228 -9.33 -6.94 -5.09
CA SER A 228 -8.09 -6.24 -4.81
C SER A 228 -6.83 -7.04 -5.21
N ASN A 229 -6.92 -8.36 -5.26
CA ASN A 229 -5.80 -9.23 -5.68
C ASN A 229 -5.40 -9.05 -7.15
N LEU A 230 -6.23 -8.40 -7.96
CA LEU A 230 -5.91 -8.08 -9.36
C LEU A 230 -4.91 -6.93 -9.52
N PHE A 231 -4.55 -6.24 -8.44
CA PHE A 231 -3.68 -5.07 -8.49
C PHE A 231 -2.31 -5.37 -7.86
N PRO A 232 -1.19 -5.23 -8.61
CA PRO A 232 0.15 -5.44 -8.07
C PRO A 232 0.46 -4.60 -6.83
N VAL A 233 -0.01 -3.35 -6.80
CA VAL A 233 0.24 -2.43 -5.69
C VAL A 233 -0.34 -2.95 -4.36
N ARG A 234 -1.45 -3.67 -4.37
CA ARG A 234 -2.05 -4.26 -3.18
C ARG A 234 -1.08 -5.23 -2.51
N HIS A 235 -0.48 -6.13 -3.30
CA HIS A 235 0.49 -7.11 -2.78
C HIS A 235 1.79 -6.45 -2.34
N PHE A 236 2.25 -5.46 -3.08
CA PHE A 236 3.43 -4.69 -2.69
C PHE A 236 3.19 -3.92 -1.40
N THR A 237 2.03 -3.25 -1.23
CA THR A 237 1.67 -2.53 0.00
C THR A 237 1.64 -3.47 1.21
N GLU A 238 1.08 -4.66 1.07
CA GLU A 238 1.06 -5.67 2.13
C GLU A 238 2.48 -6.10 2.55
N MET A 239 3.33 -6.41 1.57
CA MET A 239 4.74 -6.75 1.84
C MET A 239 5.49 -5.60 2.50
N MET A 240 5.29 -4.39 2.00
CA MET A 240 5.90 -3.18 2.52
C MET A 240 5.48 -2.91 3.98
N GLN A 241 4.18 -2.95 4.27
CA GLN A 241 3.66 -2.76 5.63
C GLN A 241 4.18 -3.84 6.59
N THR A 242 4.26 -5.09 6.13
CA THR A 242 4.83 -6.18 6.92
C THR A 242 6.29 -5.93 7.28
N MET A 243 7.08 -5.38 6.36
CA MET A 243 8.49 -5.04 6.61
C MET A 243 8.66 -3.77 7.45
N LEU A 244 7.79 -2.78 7.26
CA LEU A 244 7.84 -1.52 8.03
C LEU A 244 7.52 -1.76 9.50
N TYR A 245 6.44 -2.48 9.77
CA TYR A 245 5.85 -2.55 11.09
C TYR A 245 6.13 -3.86 11.82
N GLY A 246 6.27 -4.96 11.11
CA GLY A 246 6.43 -6.28 11.71
C GLY A 246 7.86 -6.82 11.72
N GLY A 247 8.80 -6.16 11.04
CA GLY A 247 10.15 -6.73 10.84
C GLY A 247 10.11 -8.09 10.14
N GLY A 248 9.00 -8.40 9.44
CA GLY A 248 8.72 -9.71 8.86
C GLY A 248 9.77 -10.15 7.86
N GLY A 249 10.33 -11.34 8.07
CA GLY A 249 11.21 -11.99 7.11
C GLY A 249 10.45 -12.54 5.90
N PHE A 250 11.19 -13.12 4.95
CA PHE A 250 10.66 -13.65 3.69
C PHE A 250 9.46 -14.60 3.87
N ILE A 251 9.40 -15.33 4.98
CA ILE A 251 8.32 -16.29 5.27
C ILE A 251 6.92 -15.63 5.34
N HIS A 252 6.85 -14.34 5.63
CA HIS A 252 5.57 -13.59 5.68
C HIS A 252 5.26 -12.91 4.35
N LEU A 253 6.26 -12.76 3.47
CA LEU A 253 6.16 -12.02 2.21
C LEU A 253 5.91 -12.94 1.00
N TRP A 254 6.24 -14.23 1.11
CA TRP A 254 6.20 -15.15 -0.03
C TRP A 254 4.82 -15.29 -0.69
N PRO A 255 3.66 -15.24 0.02
CA PRO A 255 2.38 -15.36 -0.66
C PRO A 255 2.14 -14.22 -1.65
N SER A 256 2.38 -12.97 -1.21
CA SER A 256 2.25 -11.80 -2.06
C SER A 256 3.32 -11.76 -3.17
N ALA A 257 4.54 -12.25 -2.89
CA ALA A 257 5.59 -12.37 -3.90
C ALA A 257 5.21 -13.37 -5.01
N VAL A 258 4.63 -14.52 -4.65
CA VAL A 258 4.15 -15.51 -5.63
C VAL A 258 3.06 -14.92 -6.53
N ILE A 259 2.10 -14.18 -5.95
CA ILE A 259 1.06 -13.54 -6.74
C ILE A 259 1.66 -12.51 -7.71
N LEU A 260 2.64 -11.71 -7.28
CA LEU A 260 3.33 -10.79 -8.19
C LEU A 260 4.05 -11.51 -9.35
N CYS A 261 4.55 -12.71 -9.15
CA CYS A 261 5.15 -13.53 -10.21
C CYS A 261 4.13 -14.05 -11.22
N ILE A 262 2.84 -14.10 -10.88
CA ILE A 262 1.79 -14.53 -11.82
C ILE A 262 1.57 -13.49 -12.92
N PHE A 263 1.71 -12.20 -12.65
CA PHE A 263 1.47 -11.15 -13.65
C PHE A 263 2.36 -11.27 -14.90
N PRO A 264 3.69 -11.47 -14.80
CA PRO A 264 4.53 -11.74 -15.97
C PRO A 264 4.09 -12.98 -16.76
N LEU A 265 3.67 -14.04 -16.09
CA LEU A 265 3.19 -15.26 -16.76
C LEU A 265 1.90 -15.00 -17.55
N LEU A 266 0.97 -14.22 -16.99
CA LEU A 266 -0.25 -13.79 -17.68
C LEU A 266 0.08 -12.92 -18.89
N ALA A 267 0.99 -11.97 -18.78
CA ALA A 267 1.41 -11.15 -19.91
C ALA A 267 2.04 -11.99 -21.02
N LEU A 268 2.94 -12.91 -20.68
CA LEU A 268 3.58 -13.80 -21.64
C LEU A 268 2.56 -14.67 -22.40
N SER A 269 1.49 -15.12 -21.74
CA SER A 269 0.46 -15.96 -22.36
C SER A 269 -0.30 -15.24 -23.49
N LEU A 270 -0.41 -13.90 -23.44
CA LEU A 270 -1.10 -13.09 -24.45
C LEU A 270 -0.18 -12.51 -25.53
N LEU A 271 1.15 -12.65 -25.44
CA LEU A 271 2.04 -12.17 -26.50
C LEU A 271 1.78 -12.77 -27.89
N PRO A 272 1.40 -14.05 -28.03
CA PRO A 272 1.00 -14.57 -29.35
C PRO A 272 -0.23 -13.87 -29.93
N HIS A 273 -1.18 -13.42 -29.08
CA HIS A 273 -2.33 -12.63 -29.51
C HIS A 273 -1.89 -11.25 -29.99
N LEU A 274 -1.03 -10.57 -29.24
CA LEU A 274 -0.44 -9.28 -29.63
C LEU A 274 0.28 -9.39 -30.98
N LYS A 275 1.11 -10.43 -31.16
CA LYS A 275 1.80 -10.68 -32.44
C LYS A 275 0.82 -10.77 -33.61
N ARG A 276 -0.23 -11.59 -33.48
CA ARG A 276 -1.27 -11.74 -34.53
C ARG A 276 -2.00 -10.42 -34.80
N ALA A 277 -2.22 -9.62 -33.76
CA ALA A 277 -2.86 -8.32 -33.89
C ALA A 277 -1.99 -7.33 -34.69
N ILE A 278 -0.67 -7.35 -34.50
CA ILE A 278 0.30 -6.57 -35.29
C ILE A 278 0.28 -7.06 -36.74
N GLU A 279 0.50 -8.35 -37.01
CA GLU A 279 0.55 -8.93 -38.34
C GLU A 279 -0.76 -8.76 -39.14
N SER A 280 -1.90 -8.61 -38.47
CA SER A 280 -3.21 -8.41 -39.10
C SER A 280 -3.55 -6.95 -39.40
N HIS A 281 -2.76 -5.98 -38.97
CA HIS A 281 -2.97 -4.52 -39.09
C HIS A 281 -4.36 -4.03 -38.64
N LYS A 282 -5.06 -4.86 -37.81
CA LYS A 282 -6.46 -4.65 -37.43
C LYS A 282 -6.67 -3.35 -36.61
N TYR A 283 -5.69 -2.95 -35.84
CA TYR A 283 -5.80 -1.85 -34.88
C TYR A 283 -5.13 -0.54 -35.33
N GLU A 284 -4.51 -0.52 -36.50
CA GLU A 284 -3.79 0.67 -37.01
C GLU A 284 -4.71 1.86 -37.32
N ASN A 285 -5.98 1.60 -37.60
CA ASN A 285 -6.96 2.61 -37.98
C ASN A 285 -7.87 3.04 -36.84
N ILE A 286 -7.65 2.52 -35.62
CA ILE A 286 -8.41 2.90 -34.43
C ILE A 286 -7.71 4.11 -33.81
N LYS A 287 -8.36 5.30 -33.93
CA LYS A 287 -7.88 6.57 -33.38
C LYS A 287 -8.02 6.64 -31.87
#